data_f3971f7a1dd3a6a33938bd354d3deaf7
#
_entry.id   f3971f7a1dd3a6a33938bd354d3deaf7
#
_cell.length_a   1.000
_cell.length_b   1.000
_cell.length_c   1.000
_cell.angle_alpha   90.00
_cell.angle_beta   90.00
_cell.angle_gamma   90.00
#
_symmetry.space_group_name_H-M   'P 1'
#
loop_
_entity.id
_entity.type
_entity.pdbx_description
1 polymer ?
#
loop_
_entity_poly.entity_id
_entity_poly.type
_entity_poly.pdbx_seq_one_letter_code
_entity_poly.pdbx_strand_id
1 'polypeptide(L)'
;MLFRSAVERARAFVRRAVHSSSGTMPPAAAHLTRASASLRNLRSLIATALQRFEAASGDPAALEAIDFQTGMNMHKVNASELAVATVMNAMQACGLSGYRNDGEFSLGRYLRDILSAPIMISNDRIMTNIATASLLSGTPSSLRD
;
A
#
# COMPACT_ATOMS: atom_id res chain seq x y z
N MET A 1 2.17 -9.32 9.58
CA MET A 1 1.98 -8.44 8.40
C MET A 1 1.27 -7.17 8.83
N LEU A 2 1.99 -6.07 8.90
CA LEU A 2 1.64 -4.82 9.56
C LEU A 2 0.32 -4.19 9.06
N PHE A 3 0.16 -3.99 7.75
CA PHE A 3 -1.04 -3.34 7.17
C PHE A 3 -2.30 -4.21 7.26
N ARG A 4 -2.20 -5.55 7.18
CA ARG A 4 -3.33 -6.44 7.43
C ARG A 4 -3.83 -6.27 8.87
N SER A 5 -2.91 -6.28 9.84
CA SER A 5 -3.25 -6.10 11.27
C SER A 5 -3.89 -4.74 11.53
N ALA A 6 -3.45 -3.68 10.82
CA ALA A 6 -4.07 -2.35 10.91
C ALA A 6 -5.53 -2.37 10.43
N VAL A 7 -5.80 -3.00 9.29
CA VAL A 7 -7.18 -3.13 8.76
C VAL A 7 -8.06 -3.98 9.68
N GLU A 8 -7.53 -5.06 10.25
CA GLU A 8 -8.29 -5.91 11.20
C GLU A 8 -8.65 -5.14 12.48
N ARG A 9 -7.74 -4.31 13.02
CA ARG A 9 -8.06 -3.44 14.17
C ARG A 9 -9.14 -2.43 13.82
N ALA A 10 -9.04 -1.77 12.67
CA ALA A 10 -10.05 -0.84 12.20
C ALA A 10 -11.41 -1.53 12.01
N ARG A 11 -11.42 -2.74 11.49
CA ARG A 11 -12.64 -3.55 11.33
C ARG A 11 -13.28 -3.87 12.69
N ALA A 12 -12.48 -4.28 13.66
CA ALA A 12 -12.96 -4.57 15.02
C ALA A 12 -13.55 -3.32 15.67
N PHE A 13 -12.88 -2.16 15.51
CA PHE A 13 -13.37 -0.88 16.02
C PHE A 13 -14.73 -0.49 15.42
N VAL A 14 -14.85 -0.55 14.08
CA VAL A 14 -16.11 -0.20 13.39
C VAL A 14 -17.22 -1.16 13.79
N ARG A 15 -16.98 -2.46 13.91
CA ARG A 15 -17.97 -3.44 14.40
C ARG A 15 -18.46 -3.10 15.80
N ARG A 16 -17.55 -2.73 16.71
CA ARG A 16 -17.95 -2.29 18.06
C ARG A 16 -18.81 -1.05 18.03
N ALA A 17 -18.45 -0.06 17.19
CA ALA A 17 -19.23 1.18 17.04
C ALA A 17 -20.64 0.89 16.48
N VAL A 18 -20.79 0.00 15.50
CA VAL A 18 -22.08 -0.42 14.96
C VAL A 18 -22.94 -1.08 16.05
N HIS A 19 -22.37 -1.96 16.86
CA HIS A 19 -23.09 -2.59 17.99
C HIS A 19 -23.58 -1.56 19.02
N SER A 20 -22.75 -0.56 19.33
CA SER A 20 -23.10 0.49 20.31
C SER A 20 -24.15 1.47 19.79
N SER A 21 -24.33 1.58 18.48
CA SER A 21 -25.27 2.51 17.82
C SER A 21 -26.53 1.81 17.27
N SER A 22 -26.93 0.71 17.85
CA SER A 22 -28.13 -0.05 17.46
C SER A 22 -28.15 -0.42 15.96
N GLY A 23 -26.97 -0.72 15.40
CA GLY A 23 -26.81 -1.15 14.01
C GLY A 23 -26.57 -0.02 13.00
N THR A 24 -26.54 1.24 13.44
CA THR A 24 -26.26 2.37 12.55
C THR A 24 -24.78 2.39 12.13
N MET A 25 -24.54 2.49 10.83
CA MET A 25 -23.18 2.54 10.30
C MET A 25 -22.51 3.89 10.61
N PRO A 26 -21.37 3.92 11.31
CA PRO A 26 -20.70 5.18 11.61
C PRO A 26 -20.05 5.76 10.34
N PRO A 27 -19.95 7.10 10.20
CA PRO A 27 -19.27 7.74 9.07
C PRO A 27 -17.83 7.25 8.87
N ALA A 28 -17.16 6.90 9.95
CA ALA A 28 -15.79 6.33 9.93
C ALA A 28 -15.68 5.02 9.13
N ALA A 29 -16.78 4.31 8.87
CA ALA A 29 -16.78 3.09 8.07
C ALA A 29 -16.31 3.31 6.62
N ALA A 30 -16.47 4.53 6.07
CA ALA A 30 -15.92 4.88 4.75
C ALA A 30 -14.40 4.76 4.71
N HIS A 31 -13.71 5.13 5.79
CA HIS A 31 -12.26 4.96 5.90
C HIS A 31 -11.85 3.48 5.98
N LEU A 32 -12.62 2.63 6.65
CA LEU A 32 -12.39 1.17 6.64
C LEU A 32 -12.52 0.61 5.22
N THR A 33 -13.50 1.09 4.44
CA THR A 33 -13.67 0.69 3.04
C THR A 33 -12.45 1.10 2.21
N ARG A 34 -11.96 2.33 2.36
CA ARG A 34 -10.75 2.81 1.68
C ARG A 34 -9.51 2.01 2.09
N ALA A 35 -9.31 1.75 3.38
CA ALA A 35 -8.22 0.92 3.87
C ALA A 35 -8.26 -0.49 3.26
N SER A 36 -9.45 -1.09 3.18
CA SER A 36 -9.64 -2.41 2.58
C SER A 36 -9.36 -2.42 1.08
N ALA A 37 -9.78 -1.37 0.36
CA ALA A 37 -9.51 -1.21 -1.07
C ALA A 37 -8.00 -1.04 -1.33
N SER A 38 -7.32 -0.14 -0.59
CA SER A 38 -5.86 0.04 -0.71
C SER A 38 -5.09 -1.25 -0.42
N LEU A 39 -5.51 -2.02 0.59
CA LEU A 39 -4.88 -3.32 0.90
C LEU A 39 -5.06 -4.33 -0.25
N ARG A 40 -6.22 -4.37 -0.88
CA ARG A 40 -6.47 -5.26 -2.03
C ARG A 40 -5.61 -4.87 -3.22
N ASN A 41 -5.55 -3.56 -3.53
CA ASN A 41 -4.72 -3.04 -4.62
C ASN A 41 -3.23 -3.32 -4.37
N LEU A 42 -2.75 -3.11 -3.13
CA LEU A 42 -1.38 -3.45 -2.74
C LEU A 42 -1.06 -4.94 -2.97
N ARG A 43 -1.98 -5.84 -2.59
CA ARG A 43 -1.80 -7.28 -2.80
C ARG A 43 -1.76 -7.65 -4.28
N SER A 44 -2.63 -7.08 -5.09
CA SER A 44 -2.65 -7.31 -6.54
C SER A 44 -1.36 -6.80 -7.19
N LEU A 45 -0.90 -5.62 -6.79
CA LEU A 45 0.34 -5.03 -7.28
C LEU A 45 1.56 -5.91 -6.96
N ILE A 46 1.66 -6.42 -5.72
CA ILE A 46 2.75 -7.32 -5.31
C ILE A 46 2.68 -8.65 -6.08
N ALA A 47 1.48 -9.20 -6.27
CA ALA A 47 1.31 -10.44 -7.04
C ALA A 47 1.76 -10.25 -8.50
N THR A 48 1.40 -9.13 -9.13
CA THR A 48 1.85 -8.79 -10.49
C THR A 48 3.37 -8.63 -10.55
N ALA A 49 3.96 -7.91 -9.61
CA ALA A 49 5.42 -7.73 -9.55
C ALA A 49 6.15 -9.07 -9.39
N LEU A 50 5.62 -9.97 -8.56
CA LEU A 50 6.19 -11.31 -8.36
C LEU A 50 6.11 -12.15 -9.65
N GLN A 51 4.97 -12.17 -10.32
CA GLN A 51 4.80 -12.88 -11.60
C GLN A 51 5.77 -12.36 -12.67
N ARG A 52 5.94 -11.03 -12.78
CA ARG A 52 6.91 -10.44 -13.73
C ARG A 52 8.34 -10.81 -13.38
N PHE A 53 8.69 -10.81 -12.10
CA PHE A 53 10.02 -11.22 -11.63
C PHE A 53 10.27 -12.71 -11.92
N GLU A 54 9.31 -13.58 -11.62
CA GLU A 54 9.42 -15.01 -11.87
C GLU A 54 9.60 -15.30 -13.37
N ALA A 55 8.87 -14.59 -14.24
CA ALA A 55 9.00 -14.73 -15.68
C ALA A 55 10.36 -14.31 -16.22
N ALA A 56 11.00 -13.31 -15.60
CA ALA A 56 12.31 -12.80 -16.01
C ALA A 56 13.49 -13.51 -15.31
N SER A 57 13.26 -14.23 -14.22
CA SER A 57 14.31 -14.73 -13.32
C SER A 57 15.29 -15.71 -13.96
N GLY A 58 14.92 -16.35 -15.07
CA GLY A 58 15.78 -17.27 -15.84
C GLY A 58 16.63 -16.59 -16.91
N ASP A 59 16.45 -15.30 -17.16
CA ASP A 59 17.14 -14.54 -18.21
C ASP A 59 17.78 -13.26 -17.65
N PRO A 60 19.11 -13.22 -17.48
CA PRO A 60 19.80 -12.02 -17.00
C PRO A 60 19.56 -10.79 -17.87
N ALA A 61 19.42 -10.94 -19.19
CA ALA A 61 19.19 -9.82 -20.09
C ALA A 61 17.77 -9.22 -19.88
N ALA A 62 16.78 -10.08 -19.59
CA ALA A 62 15.44 -9.63 -19.24
C ALA A 62 15.42 -8.85 -17.93
N LEU A 63 16.18 -9.28 -16.91
CA LEU A 63 16.29 -8.57 -15.63
C LEU A 63 17.02 -7.22 -15.76
N GLU A 64 17.92 -7.07 -16.70
CA GLU A 64 18.68 -5.83 -16.97
C GLU A 64 17.93 -4.89 -17.91
N ALA A 65 16.86 -5.33 -18.56
CA ALA A 65 16.08 -4.52 -19.50
C ALA A 65 15.53 -3.26 -18.81
N ILE A 66 15.63 -2.11 -19.48
CA ILE A 66 15.18 -0.80 -18.95
C ILE A 66 13.70 -0.85 -18.55
N ASP A 67 12.85 -1.46 -19.37
CA ASP A 67 11.41 -1.56 -19.10
C ASP A 67 11.13 -2.41 -17.85
N PHE A 68 11.87 -3.51 -17.66
CA PHE A 68 11.73 -4.33 -16.45
C PHE A 68 12.14 -3.55 -15.21
N GLN A 69 13.30 -2.91 -15.23
CA GLN A 69 13.83 -2.13 -14.10
C GLN A 69 12.92 -0.94 -13.76
N THR A 70 12.44 -0.23 -14.78
CA THR A 70 11.51 0.89 -14.64
C THR A 70 10.19 0.42 -14.03
N GLY A 71 9.62 -0.68 -14.53
CA GLY A 71 8.40 -1.29 -14.02
C GLY A 71 8.53 -1.73 -12.55
N MET A 72 9.62 -2.40 -12.19
CA MET A 72 9.86 -2.83 -10.80
C MET A 72 10.04 -1.64 -9.85
N ASN A 73 10.69 -0.58 -10.28
CA ASN A 73 10.82 0.65 -9.52
C ASN A 73 9.46 1.35 -9.31
N MET A 74 8.61 1.40 -10.35
CA MET A 74 7.23 1.91 -10.22
C MET A 74 6.41 1.04 -9.24
N HIS A 75 6.53 -0.28 -9.31
CA HIS A 75 5.87 -1.18 -8.35
C HIS A 75 6.31 -0.90 -6.91
N LYS A 76 7.61 -0.64 -6.68
CA LYS A 76 8.12 -0.28 -5.34
C LYS A 76 7.49 1.02 -4.82
N VAL A 77 7.47 2.07 -5.63
CA VAL A 77 6.88 3.37 -5.25
C VAL A 77 5.40 3.20 -4.93
N ASN A 78 4.62 2.66 -5.87
CA ASN A 78 3.19 2.46 -5.72
C ASN A 78 2.85 1.55 -4.52
N ALA A 79 3.63 0.49 -4.28
CA ALA A 79 3.42 -0.39 -3.13
C ALA A 79 3.63 0.34 -1.80
N SER A 80 4.66 1.18 -1.70
CA SER A 80 4.91 1.96 -0.48
C SER A 80 3.82 3.00 -0.22
N GLU A 81 3.32 3.66 -1.26
CA GLU A 81 2.22 4.62 -1.15
C GLU A 81 0.89 3.95 -0.75
N LEU A 82 0.55 2.83 -1.39
CA LEU A 82 -0.64 2.04 -1.03
C LEU A 82 -0.56 1.49 0.39
N ALA A 83 0.62 1.10 0.85
CA ALA A 83 0.83 0.62 2.21
C ALA A 83 0.63 1.75 3.24
N VAL A 84 1.16 2.95 2.99
CA VAL A 84 0.91 4.14 3.81
C VAL A 84 -0.57 4.50 3.82
N ALA A 85 -1.20 4.56 2.64
CA ALA A 85 -2.63 4.86 2.51
C ALA A 85 -3.50 3.84 3.27
N THR A 86 -3.13 2.56 3.26
CA THR A 86 -3.85 1.50 3.98
C THR A 86 -3.86 1.77 5.49
N VAL A 87 -2.68 2.04 6.08
CA VAL A 87 -2.56 2.26 7.52
C VAL A 87 -3.17 3.60 7.93
N MET A 88 -2.99 4.64 7.12
CA MET A 88 -3.58 5.96 7.37
C MET A 88 -5.12 5.89 7.39
N ASN A 89 -5.73 5.25 6.40
CA ASN A 89 -7.19 5.07 6.37
C ASN A 89 -7.67 4.18 7.53
N ALA A 90 -6.92 3.14 7.91
CA ALA A 90 -7.25 2.33 9.09
C ALA A 90 -7.22 3.16 10.38
N MET A 91 -6.24 4.05 10.54
CA MET A 91 -6.16 4.98 11.67
C MET A 91 -7.34 5.95 11.68
N GLN A 92 -7.70 6.54 10.52
CA GLN A 92 -8.86 7.42 10.41
C GLN A 92 -10.17 6.70 10.74
N ALA A 93 -10.30 5.42 10.39
CA ALA A 93 -11.46 4.60 10.78
C ALA A 93 -11.57 4.41 12.29
N CYS A 94 -10.44 4.31 13.01
CA CYS A 94 -10.39 4.21 14.49
C CYS A 94 -10.46 5.59 15.16
N GLY A 95 -10.30 6.69 14.41
CA GLY A 95 -10.31 8.05 14.95
C GLY A 95 -9.27 8.24 16.06
N LEU A 96 -9.65 8.92 17.14
CA LEU A 96 -8.77 9.20 18.26
C LEU A 96 -8.21 7.92 18.92
N SER A 97 -8.99 6.84 18.96
CA SER A 97 -8.53 5.55 19.49
C SER A 97 -7.38 4.94 18.67
N GLY A 98 -7.36 5.18 17.36
CA GLY A 98 -6.27 4.75 16.48
C GLY A 98 -5.00 5.60 16.63
N TYR A 99 -5.19 6.88 16.92
CA TYR A 99 -4.09 7.85 17.08
C TYR A 99 -3.35 7.71 18.43
N ARG A 100 -4.04 7.31 19.49
CA ARG A 100 -3.43 7.15 20.81
C ARG A 100 -2.30 6.11 20.77
N ASN A 101 -1.29 6.29 21.65
CA ASN A 101 -0.17 5.36 21.75
C ASN A 101 -0.51 4.09 22.56
N ASP A 102 -1.60 4.11 23.30
CA ASP A 102 -2.10 3.05 24.16
C ASP A 102 -3.47 2.54 23.68
N GLY A 103 -3.80 1.33 24.09
CA GLY A 103 -5.10 0.73 23.86
C GLY A 103 -5.16 -0.25 22.69
N GLU A 104 -6.25 -1.00 22.67
CA GLU A 104 -6.50 -2.11 21.73
C GLU A 104 -6.47 -1.68 20.25
N PHE A 105 -6.95 -0.45 19.97
CA PHE A 105 -7.07 0.06 18.60
C PHE A 105 -5.94 0.98 18.17
N SER A 106 -4.89 1.13 19.00
CA SER A 106 -3.74 1.98 18.68
C SER A 106 -3.06 1.54 17.38
N LEU A 107 -2.84 2.49 16.47
CA LEU A 107 -2.18 2.29 15.17
C LEU A 107 -0.95 3.21 14.99
N GLY A 108 -0.60 4.02 15.99
CA GLY A 108 0.50 4.99 15.92
C GLY A 108 1.84 4.34 15.55
N ARG A 109 2.16 3.19 16.17
CA ARG A 109 3.37 2.44 15.83
C ARG A 109 3.34 1.95 14.36
N TYR A 110 2.19 1.42 13.91
CA TYR A 110 2.06 0.92 12.54
C TYR A 110 2.23 2.04 11.51
N LEU A 111 1.68 3.22 11.80
CA LEU A 111 1.84 4.38 10.93
C LEU A 111 3.29 4.83 10.87
N ARG A 112 3.97 4.95 12.01
CA ARG A 112 5.38 5.34 12.06
C ARG A 112 6.24 4.33 11.29
N ASP A 113 6.03 3.05 11.50
CA ASP A 113 6.82 2.00 10.85
C ASP A 113 6.61 2.01 9.33
N ILE A 114 5.37 2.20 8.84
CA ILE A 114 5.09 2.21 7.40
C ILE A 114 5.55 3.48 6.70
N LEU A 115 5.59 4.62 7.39
CA LEU A 115 6.11 5.86 6.82
C LEU A 115 7.61 5.77 6.49
N SER A 116 8.34 4.81 7.04
CA SER A 116 9.71 4.53 6.64
C SER A 116 9.83 4.01 5.20
N ALA A 117 8.80 3.34 4.67
CA ALA A 117 8.86 2.68 3.37
C ALA A 117 9.14 3.63 2.17
N PRO A 118 8.51 4.82 2.05
CA PRO A 118 8.85 5.78 1.02
C PRO A 118 10.18 6.52 1.28
N ILE A 119 10.67 6.56 2.53
CA ILE A 119 11.83 7.34 2.94
C ILE A 119 13.14 6.53 2.82
N MET A 120 13.17 5.29 3.29
CA MET A 120 14.40 4.48 3.40
C MET A 120 15.08 4.21 2.05
N ILE A 121 14.28 4.00 1.01
CA ILE A 121 14.77 3.97 -0.38
C ILE A 121 14.04 5.08 -1.11
N SER A 122 14.47 6.29 -0.92
CA SER A 122 13.90 7.54 -1.40
C SER A 122 13.02 7.38 -2.67
N ASN A 123 11.68 7.44 -2.49
CA ASN A 123 10.76 7.40 -3.60
C ASN A 123 11.02 8.53 -4.60
N ASP A 124 11.37 9.72 -4.11
CA ASP A 124 11.65 10.89 -4.96
C ASP A 124 12.84 10.63 -5.88
N ARG A 125 13.91 10.00 -5.36
CA ARG A 125 15.06 9.62 -6.19
C ARG A 125 14.68 8.56 -7.23
N ILE A 126 13.87 7.58 -6.84
CA ILE A 126 13.37 6.57 -7.78
C ILE A 126 12.55 7.24 -8.87
N MET A 127 11.62 8.12 -8.51
CA MET A 127 10.76 8.82 -9.48
C MET A 127 11.56 9.68 -10.44
N THR A 128 12.61 10.37 -9.96
CA THR A 128 13.52 11.12 -10.83
C THR A 128 14.23 10.20 -11.82
N ASN A 129 14.71 9.04 -11.38
CA ASN A 129 15.36 8.07 -12.27
C ASN A 129 14.37 7.48 -13.30
N ILE A 130 13.13 7.17 -12.86
CA ILE A 130 12.07 6.69 -13.75
C ILE A 130 11.73 7.75 -14.80
N ALA A 131 11.64 9.03 -14.43
CA ALA A 131 11.34 10.10 -15.38
C ALA A 131 12.33 10.13 -16.54
N THR A 132 13.63 9.95 -16.25
CA THR A 132 14.67 9.85 -17.28
C THR A 132 14.50 8.58 -18.13
N ALA A 133 14.27 7.43 -17.50
CA ALA A 133 14.10 6.16 -18.21
C ALA A 133 12.83 6.14 -19.08
N SER A 134 11.75 6.79 -18.63
CA SER A 134 10.48 6.87 -19.38
C SER A 134 10.57 7.66 -20.68
N LEU A 135 11.61 8.46 -20.86
CA LEU A 135 11.88 9.11 -22.16
C LEU A 135 12.47 8.13 -23.18
N LEU A 136 13.01 7.01 -22.71
CA LEU A 136 13.68 5.98 -23.51
C LEU A 136 12.85 4.71 -23.66
N SER A 137 11.90 4.49 -22.75
CA SER A 137 11.01 3.33 -22.76
C SER A 137 9.71 3.63 -23.50
N GLY A 138 9.13 2.60 -24.11
CA GLY A 138 7.81 2.70 -24.75
C GLY A 138 6.68 2.84 -23.71
N THR A 139 5.58 3.46 -24.13
CA THR A 139 4.34 3.41 -23.34
C THR A 139 3.77 2.00 -23.40
N PRO A 140 3.35 1.39 -22.27
CA PRO A 140 2.70 0.09 -22.29
C PRO A 140 1.52 0.05 -23.26
N SER A 141 1.50 -0.94 -24.15
CA SER A 141 0.50 -1.05 -25.22
C SER A 141 -0.68 -1.95 -24.82
N SER A 142 -0.56 -2.66 -23.73
CA SER A 142 -1.54 -3.63 -23.25
C SER A 142 -1.71 -3.56 -21.73
N LEU A 143 -2.84 -4.05 -21.24
CA LEU A 143 -3.09 -4.20 -19.79
C LEU A 143 -2.23 -5.32 -19.15
N ARG A 144 -1.46 -6.05 -19.93
CA ARG A 144 -0.62 -7.18 -19.49
C ARG A 144 0.89 -6.85 -19.53
N ASP A 145 1.24 -5.69 -20.07
CA ASP A 145 2.62 -5.21 -20.17
C ASP A 145 3.11 -4.62 -18.83
#